data_56c21f3da762d390200bc75dd697fb10
#
_entry.id   56c21f3da762d390200bc75dd697fb10
#
_cell.length_a   1.000
_cell.length_b   1.000
_cell.length_c   1.000
_cell.angle_alpha   90.00
_cell.angle_beta   90.00
_cell.angle_gamma   90.00
#
_symmetry.space_group_name_H-M   'P 1'
#
loop_
_entity.id
_entity.type
_entity.pdbx_description
1 polymer ?
#
loop_
_entity_poly.entity_id
_entity_poly.type
_entity_poly.pdbx_seq_one_letter_code
_entity_poly.pdbx_strand_id
1 'polypeptide(L)'
;MTLRPLEERFPQPNLPVRIDGIILLGGSVHTEMTADRGQPVLNSAAERITEFVALARRYPEARLVFTGGSGFVFAGDLREADVIRHVLEGLGFDIPRIAFERESRNTYENAVFSLPLVNPQPDETWLLITSAAHMPRSVGIFRRAGWSVLAYPVDYRSTSELTWSPDLLSGLDALNEGVREWIGLATYRLMDRSDSWLPAPVPTD
;
A
#
# COMPACT_ATOMS: atom_id res chain seq x y z
N MET A 1 5.58 3.70 20.46
CA MET A 1 4.19 3.85 20.94
C MET A 1 3.23 4.49 19.94
N THR A 2 3.67 5.33 19.01
CA THR A 2 2.81 6.00 18.00
C THR A 2 2.41 5.10 16.84
N LEU A 3 3.21 4.10 16.50
CA LEU A 3 3.03 3.22 15.33
C LEU A 3 2.07 2.04 15.60
N ARG A 4 2.23 1.39 16.74
CA ARG A 4 1.47 0.18 17.10
C ARG A 4 -0.06 0.33 17.01
N PRO A 5 -0.70 1.44 17.48
CA PRO A 5 -2.15 1.60 17.34
C PRO A 5 -2.63 1.67 15.88
N LEU A 6 -1.75 2.05 14.96
CA LEU A 6 -2.04 2.06 13.52
C LEU A 6 -1.91 0.65 12.93
N GLU A 7 -0.85 -0.07 13.30
CA GLU A 7 -0.58 -1.42 12.80
C GLU A 7 -1.60 -2.46 13.29
N GLU A 8 -2.06 -2.33 14.53
CA GLU A 8 -3.07 -3.21 15.12
C GLU A 8 -4.51 -2.86 14.69
N ARG A 9 -4.70 -1.76 13.95
CA ARG A 9 -6.03 -1.28 13.58
C ARG A 9 -6.74 -2.20 12.59
N PHE A 10 -6.00 -2.83 11.70
CA PHE A 10 -6.51 -3.78 10.72
C PHE A 10 -5.81 -5.13 10.93
N PRO A 11 -6.51 -6.15 11.45
CA PRO A 11 -5.94 -7.47 11.57
C PRO A 11 -5.76 -8.12 10.20
N GLN A 12 -4.92 -9.16 10.13
CA GLN A 12 -4.84 -10.02 8.94
C GLN A 12 -6.22 -10.61 8.67
N PRO A 13 -6.75 -10.47 7.44
CA PRO A 13 -8.07 -10.96 7.12
C PRO A 13 -8.07 -12.49 6.96
N ASN A 14 -9.20 -13.11 7.30
CA ASN A 14 -9.50 -14.45 6.81
C ASN A 14 -9.78 -14.33 5.31
N LEU A 15 -8.85 -14.81 4.49
CA LEU A 15 -8.96 -14.69 3.04
C LEU A 15 -10.08 -15.59 2.50
N PRO A 16 -11.05 -15.04 1.76
CA PRO A 16 -12.11 -15.82 1.12
C PRO A 16 -11.55 -16.74 0.05
N VAL A 17 -12.36 -17.71 -0.38
CA VAL A 17 -11.99 -18.66 -1.43
C VAL A 17 -11.72 -17.95 -2.76
N ARG A 18 -12.46 -16.87 -3.04
CA ARG A 18 -12.34 -16.07 -4.25
C ARG A 18 -12.01 -14.61 -3.89
N ILE A 19 -11.05 -14.07 -4.65
CA ILE A 19 -10.69 -12.65 -4.67
C ILE A 19 -10.78 -12.19 -6.12
N ASP A 20 -11.47 -11.07 -6.36
CA ASP A 20 -11.70 -10.54 -7.70
C ASP A 20 -10.59 -9.60 -8.15
N GLY A 21 -9.91 -8.96 -7.20
CA GLY A 21 -8.77 -8.11 -7.51
C GLY A 21 -7.79 -7.91 -6.35
N ILE A 22 -6.55 -7.59 -6.69
CA ILE A 22 -5.46 -7.35 -5.75
C ILE A 22 -4.76 -6.04 -6.13
N ILE A 23 -4.70 -5.12 -5.19
CA ILE A 23 -4.06 -3.81 -5.34
C ILE A 23 -2.76 -3.79 -4.54
N LEU A 24 -1.65 -3.55 -5.22
CA LEU A 24 -0.36 -3.25 -4.61
C LEU A 24 -0.19 -1.73 -4.56
N LEU A 25 -0.21 -1.16 -3.37
CA LEU A 25 0.03 0.27 -3.16
C LEU A 25 1.54 0.56 -3.16
N GLY A 26 1.95 1.59 -3.88
CA GLY A 26 3.34 2.06 -3.99
C GLY A 26 3.98 2.43 -2.64
N GLY A 27 5.25 2.83 -2.69
CA GLY A 27 6.04 3.20 -1.51
C GLY A 27 7.06 2.13 -1.07
N SER A 28 7.37 1.15 -1.93
CA SER A 28 8.32 0.07 -1.66
C SER A 28 9.67 0.18 -2.38
N VAL A 29 9.90 1.29 -3.11
CA VAL A 29 11.13 1.49 -3.89
C VAL A 29 11.73 2.88 -3.67
N HIS A 30 13.03 3.00 -3.95
CA HIS A 30 13.76 4.27 -4.02
C HIS A 30 14.01 4.63 -5.48
N THR A 31 13.12 5.42 -6.09
CA THR A 31 13.20 5.79 -7.51
C THR A 31 14.47 6.56 -7.86
N GLU A 32 14.88 7.53 -7.02
CA GLU A 32 16.11 8.32 -7.24
C GLU A 32 17.38 7.44 -7.20
N MET A 33 17.49 6.56 -6.20
CA MET A 33 18.62 5.62 -6.11
C MET A 33 18.60 4.62 -7.28
N THR A 34 17.42 4.17 -7.69
CA THR A 34 17.27 3.29 -8.86
C THR A 34 17.77 3.99 -10.13
N ALA A 35 17.41 5.25 -10.33
CA ALA A 35 17.88 6.02 -11.48
C ALA A 35 19.40 6.23 -11.46
N ASP A 36 19.98 6.52 -10.29
CA ASP A 36 21.42 6.73 -10.13
C ASP A 36 22.24 5.43 -10.31
N ARG A 37 21.73 4.32 -9.80
CA ARG A 37 22.47 3.03 -9.79
C ARG A 37 22.17 2.13 -10.98
N GLY A 38 21.13 2.42 -11.77
CA GLY A 38 20.75 1.64 -12.93
C GLY A 38 20.20 0.25 -12.59
N GLN A 39 19.84 0.00 -11.34
CA GLN A 39 19.18 -1.23 -10.87
C GLN A 39 18.11 -0.91 -9.84
N PRO A 40 17.03 -1.72 -9.73
CA PRO A 40 15.98 -1.50 -8.76
C PRO A 40 16.51 -1.48 -7.32
N VAL A 41 16.18 -0.43 -6.57
CA VAL A 41 16.50 -0.30 -5.15
C VAL A 41 15.21 -0.33 -4.35
N LEU A 42 15.00 -1.44 -3.62
CA LEU A 42 13.87 -1.62 -2.73
C LEU A 42 14.16 -0.97 -1.37
N ASN A 43 13.12 -0.54 -0.69
CA ASN A 43 13.22 -0.08 0.68
C ASN A 43 12.69 -1.16 1.66
N SER A 44 12.57 -0.79 2.92
CA SER A 44 12.12 -1.68 3.98
C SER A 44 10.69 -2.21 3.81
N ALA A 45 9.87 -1.60 2.94
CA ALA A 45 8.51 -2.05 2.64
C ALA A 45 8.45 -3.09 1.48
N ALA A 46 9.56 -3.76 1.16
CA ALA A 46 9.63 -4.79 0.11
C ALA A 46 8.67 -5.97 0.33
N GLU A 47 8.23 -6.22 1.56
CA GLU A 47 7.21 -7.23 1.88
C GLU A 47 5.92 -7.03 1.08
N ARG A 48 5.56 -5.80 0.74
CA ARG A 48 4.40 -5.53 -0.11
C ARG A 48 4.49 -6.25 -1.46
N ILE A 49 5.70 -6.27 -2.06
CA ILE A 49 5.94 -6.90 -3.36
C ILE A 49 5.88 -8.42 -3.24
N THR A 50 6.52 -8.99 -2.22
CA THR A 50 6.54 -10.45 -2.01
C THR A 50 5.16 -11.01 -1.74
N GLU A 51 4.36 -10.33 -0.90
CA GLU A 51 2.99 -10.72 -0.61
C GLU A 51 2.07 -10.54 -1.84
N PHE A 52 2.25 -9.47 -2.62
CA PHE A 52 1.52 -9.31 -3.87
C PHE A 52 1.76 -10.49 -4.83
N VAL A 53 3.02 -10.89 -5.00
CA VAL A 53 3.36 -12.04 -5.87
C VAL A 53 2.77 -13.34 -5.31
N ALA A 54 2.84 -13.56 -3.99
CA ALA A 54 2.28 -14.75 -3.34
C ALA A 54 0.76 -14.83 -3.53
N LEU A 55 0.06 -13.72 -3.29
CA LEU A 55 -1.39 -13.64 -3.45
C LEU A 55 -1.83 -13.75 -4.92
N ALA A 56 -1.10 -13.13 -5.84
CA ALA A 56 -1.38 -13.24 -7.27
C ALA A 56 -1.22 -14.67 -7.82
N ARG A 57 -0.32 -15.46 -7.22
CA ARG A 57 -0.19 -16.90 -7.51
C ARG A 57 -1.30 -17.73 -6.87
N ARG A 58 -1.72 -17.36 -5.65
CA ARG A 58 -2.81 -18.03 -4.94
C ARG A 58 -4.17 -17.80 -5.61
N TYR A 59 -4.36 -16.61 -6.20
CA TYR A 59 -5.59 -16.20 -6.87
C TYR A 59 -5.31 -15.88 -8.35
N PRO A 60 -5.12 -16.90 -9.20
CA PRO A 60 -4.69 -16.71 -10.59
C PRO A 60 -5.71 -15.94 -11.43
N GLU A 61 -7.00 -15.99 -11.07
CA GLU A 61 -8.09 -15.28 -11.75
C GLU A 61 -8.27 -13.83 -11.28
N ALA A 62 -7.60 -13.41 -10.20
CA ALA A 62 -7.72 -12.06 -9.70
C ALA A 62 -7.09 -11.05 -10.67
N ARG A 63 -7.78 -9.92 -10.85
CA ARG A 63 -7.24 -8.77 -11.57
C ARG A 63 -6.17 -8.09 -10.72
N LEU A 64 -5.05 -7.72 -11.32
CA LEU A 64 -3.91 -7.20 -10.59
C LEU A 64 -3.71 -5.71 -10.92
N VAL A 65 -3.49 -4.91 -9.89
CA VAL A 65 -3.21 -3.49 -10.01
C VAL A 65 -1.97 -3.13 -9.20
N PHE A 66 -1.05 -2.43 -9.82
CA PHE A 66 -0.06 -1.63 -9.11
C PHE A 66 -0.44 -0.15 -9.25
N THR A 67 -0.37 0.61 -8.15
CA THR A 67 -0.60 2.04 -8.16
C THR A 67 0.49 2.79 -7.39
N GLY A 68 1.20 3.66 -8.10
CA GLY A 68 2.29 4.47 -7.56
C GLY A 68 3.06 5.18 -8.65
N GLY A 69 2.98 6.50 -8.64
CA GLY A 69 3.70 7.37 -9.55
C GLY A 69 4.94 7.97 -8.88
N SER A 70 4.91 9.26 -8.55
CA SER A 70 5.99 9.94 -7.82
C SER A 70 5.44 10.99 -6.87
N GLY A 71 5.78 10.87 -5.61
CA GLY A 71 5.46 11.87 -4.57
C GLY A 71 6.40 13.09 -4.56
N PHE A 72 7.42 13.13 -5.40
CA PHE A 72 8.40 14.24 -5.42
C PHE A 72 8.09 15.27 -6.48
N VAL A 73 8.16 16.55 -6.09
CA VAL A 73 7.88 17.70 -6.99
C VAL A 73 8.93 17.83 -8.10
N PHE A 74 10.16 17.38 -7.84
CA PHE A 74 11.29 17.40 -8.78
C PHE A 74 11.72 15.97 -9.17
N ALA A 75 10.77 15.03 -9.18
CA ALA A 75 11.08 13.66 -9.62
C ALA A 75 11.52 13.66 -11.08
N GLY A 76 12.56 12.88 -11.38
CA GLY A 76 12.90 12.53 -12.75
C GLY A 76 11.75 11.77 -13.44
N ASP A 77 11.98 11.33 -14.67
CA ASP A 77 10.95 10.64 -15.46
C ASP A 77 10.60 9.23 -14.94
N LEU A 78 11.46 8.64 -14.09
CA LEU A 78 11.27 7.30 -13.54
C LEU A 78 10.21 7.30 -12.44
N ARG A 79 9.15 6.53 -12.64
CA ARG A 79 8.04 6.35 -11.69
C ARG A 79 8.19 5.05 -10.89
N GLU A 80 7.53 4.98 -9.72
CA GLU A 80 7.50 3.74 -8.95
C GLU A 80 6.98 2.56 -9.77
N ALA A 81 5.94 2.79 -10.58
CA ALA A 81 5.37 1.79 -11.47
C ALA A 81 6.39 1.20 -12.45
N ASP A 82 7.33 2.02 -12.95
CA ASP A 82 8.37 1.56 -13.87
C ASP A 82 9.37 0.65 -13.15
N VAL A 83 9.77 1.03 -11.93
CA VAL A 83 10.67 0.23 -11.09
C VAL A 83 10.03 -1.10 -10.70
N ILE A 84 8.77 -1.07 -10.23
CA ILE A 84 8.05 -2.30 -9.83
C ILE A 84 7.83 -3.23 -11.03
N ARG A 85 7.52 -2.69 -12.21
CA ARG A 85 7.45 -3.48 -13.44
C ARG A 85 8.76 -4.23 -13.66
N HIS A 86 9.88 -3.54 -13.60
CA HIS A 86 11.20 -4.16 -13.79
C HIS A 86 11.53 -5.21 -12.73
N VAL A 87 11.19 -4.96 -11.46
CA VAL A 87 11.34 -5.94 -10.37
C VAL A 87 10.53 -7.21 -10.64
N LEU A 88 9.26 -7.06 -11.01
CA LEU A 88 8.36 -8.19 -11.25
C LEU A 88 8.77 -8.98 -12.51
N GLU A 89 9.24 -8.30 -13.57
CA GLU A 89 9.84 -8.96 -14.76
C GLU A 89 11.03 -9.80 -14.37
N GLY A 90 11.95 -9.25 -13.55
CA GLY A 90 13.13 -9.97 -13.05
C GLY A 90 12.79 -11.17 -12.18
N LEU A 91 11.62 -11.17 -11.52
CA LEU A 91 11.07 -12.29 -10.75
C LEU A 91 10.28 -13.29 -11.62
N GLY A 92 10.25 -13.10 -12.95
CA GLY A 92 9.54 -13.96 -13.89
C GLY A 92 8.00 -13.86 -13.79
N PHE A 93 7.50 -12.71 -13.33
CA PHE A 93 6.06 -12.49 -13.23
C PHE A 93 5.46 -12.07 -14.57
N ASP A 94 4.24 -12.51 -14.86
CA ASP A 94 3.50 -12.19 -16.09
C ASP A 94 2.97 -10.74 -16.04
N ILE A 95 3.76 -9.81 -16.58
CA ILE A 95 3.49 -8.36 -16.54
C ILE A 95 2.18 -7.96 -17.24
N PRO A 96 1.78 -8.52 -18.39
CA PRO A 96 0.49 -8.24 -19.02
C PRO A 96 -0.73 -8.42 -18.12
N ARG A 97 -0.63 -9.22 -17.05
CA ARG A 97 -1.70 -9.41 -16.07
C ARG A 97 -1.89 -8.21 -15.13
N ILE A 98 -0.97 -7.25 -15.10
CA ILE A 98 -0.98 -6.16 -14.13
C ILE A 98 -1.35 -4.84 -14.82
N ALA A 99 -2.39 -4.18 -14.34
CA ALA A 99 -2.67 -2.79 -14.68
C ALA A 99 -1.75 -1.88 -13.82
N PHE A 100 -0.96 -1.04 -14.49
CA PHE A 100 -0.06 -0.10 -13.81
C PHE A 100 -0.61 1.32 -13.88
N GLU A 101 -0.92 1.88 -12.72
CA GLU A 101 -1.18 3.30 -12.54
C GLU A 101 0.14 3.99 -12.15
N ARG A 102 0.55 5.04 -12.87
CA ARG A 102 1.86 5.66 -12.74
C ARG A 102 1.85 7.19 -12.58
N GLU A 103 0.69 7.82 -12.59
CA GLU A 103 0.56 9.28 -12.59
C GLU A 103 0.28 9.87 -11.20
N SER A 104 -0.09 9.03 -10.24
CA SER A 104 -0.43 9.44 -8.89
C SER A 104 0.77 10.04 -8.12
N ARG A 105 0.49 11.07 -7.33
CA ARG A 105 1.48 11.77 -6.49
C ARG A 105 1.23 11.57 -4.99
N ASN A 106 0.13 10.95 -4.64
CA ASN A 106 -0.29 10.72 -3.25
C ASN A 106 -1.36 9.61 -3.20
N THR A 107 -1.68 9.15 -1.98
CA THR A 107 -2.59 8.02 -1.77
C THR A 107 -4.02 8.27 -2.29
N TYR A 108 -4.50 9.51 -2.26
CA TYR A 108 -5.82 9.82 -2.82
C TYR A 108 -5.84 9.66 -4.34
N GLU A 109 -4.81 10.16 -5.00
CA GLU A 109 -4.66 10.00 -6.45
C GLU A 109 -4.46 8.53 -6.84
N ASN A 110 -3.76 7.74 -6.02
CA ASN A 110 -3.67 6.29 -6.22
C ASN A 110 -5.07 5.66 -6.32
N ALA A 111 -5.97 5.95 -5.39
CA ALA A 111 -7.32 5.41 -5.42
C ALA A 111 -8.11 5.91 -6.62
N VAL A 112 -8.12 7.23 -6.84
CA VAL A 112 -8.94 7.89 -7.88
C VAL A 112 -8.49 7.52 -9.30
N PHE A 113 -7.17 7.40 -9.53
CA PHE A 113 -6.64 7.10 -10.86
C PHE A 113 -6.68 5.59 -11.19
N SER A 114 -6.59 4.72 -10.16
CA SER A 114 -6.69 3.28 -10.37
C SER A 114 -8.14 2.80 -10.57
N LEU A 115 -9.11 3.47 -9.95
CA LEU A 115 -10.51 3.09 -10.02
C LEU A 115 -11.01 2.93 -11.48
N PRO A 116 -10.81 3.90 -12.40
CA PRO A 116 -11.26 3.78 -13.78
C PRO A 116 -10.48 2.73 -14.60
N LEU A 117 -9.25 2.36 -14.19
CA LEU A 117 -8.47 1.34 -14.90
C LEU A 117 -9.09 -0.05 -14.80
N VAL A 118 -9.75 -0.33 -13.68
CA VAL A 118 -10.30 -1.66 -13.41
C VAL A 118 -11.82 -1.68 -13.26
N ASN A 119 -12.45 -0.51 -13.07
CA ASN A 119 -13.90 -0.37 -12.93
C ASN A 119 -14.52 -1.48 -12.04
N PRO A 120 -14.17 -1.52 -10.73
CA PRO A 120 -14.60 -2.58 -9.82
C PRO A 120 -16.12 -2.57 -9.66
N GLN A 121 -16.73 -3.76 -9.63
CA GLN A 121 -18.17 -3.89 -9.38
C GLN A 121 -18.44 -3.89 -7.86
N PRO A 122 -19.63 -3.48 -7.41
CA PRO A 122 -19.97 -3.37 -5.98
C PRO A 122 -19.88 -4.69 -5.20
N ASP A 123 -20.05 -5.82 -5.86
CA ASP A 123 -20.01 -7.18 -5.29
C ASP A 123 -18.63 -7.83 -5.35
N GLU A 124 -17.64 -7.17 -5.94
CA GLU A 124 -16.28 -7.68 -6.04
C GLU A 124 -15.49 -7.47 -4.75
N THR A 125 -14.69 -8.46 -4.42
CA THR A 125 -13.74 -8.41 -3.30
C THR A 125 -12.35 -8.04 -3.81
N TRP A 126 -11.88 -6.87 -3.40
CA TRP A 126 -10.56 -6.33 -3.73
C TRP A 126 -9.66 -6.29 -2.51
N LEU A 127 -8.50 -6.96 -2.57
CA LEU A 127 -7.46 -6.83 -1.55
C LEU A 127 -6.65 -5.55 -1.76
N LEU A 128 -6.37 -4.82 -0.70
CA LEU A 128 -5.42 -3.71 -0.68
C LEU A 128 -4.19 -4.10 0.14
N ILE A 129 -3.03 -4.19 -0.51
CA ILE A 129 -1.75 -4.50 0.10
C ILE A 129 -0.97 -3.21 0.34
N THR A 130 -0.66 -2.93 1.59
CA THR A 130 0.23 -1.84 2.01
C THR A 130 0.79 -2.11 3.41
N SER A 131 1.76 -1.29 3.88
CA SER A 131 2.29 -1.41 5.25
C SER A 131 1.19 -1.27 6.29
N ALA A 132 1.28 -2.04 7.35
CA ALA A 132 0.27 -2.08 8.43
C ALA A 132 0.00 -0.69 9.03
N ALA A 133 1.05 0.11 9.26
CA ALA A 133 0.90 1.47 9.75
C ALA A 133 0.15 2.40 8.78
N HIS A 134 0.33 2.18 7.46
CA HIS A 134 -0.30 2.96 6.41
C HIS A 134 -1.75 2.52 6.10
N MET A 135 -2.12 1.32 6.52
CA MET A 135 -3.41 0.71 6.19
C MET A 135 -4.63 1.54 6.59
N PRO A 136 -4.71 2.12 7.82
CA PRO A 136 -5.88 2.93 8.19
C PRO A 136 -6.12 4.09 7.23
N ARG A 137 -5.07 4.86 6.91
CA ARG A 137 -5.16 5.99 5.99
C ARG A 137 -5.55 5.55 4.58
N SER A 138 -4.97 4.47 4.09
CA SER A 138 -5.26 3.95 2.76
C SER A 138 -6.71 3.49 2.63
N VAL A 139 -7.21 2.67 3.56
CA VAL A 139 -8.59 2.18 3.53
C VAL A 139 -9.60 3.33 3.57
N GLY A 140 -9.39 4.33 4.45
CA GLY A 140 -10.28 5.48 4.53
C GLY A 140 -10.34 6.29 3.23
N ILE A 141 -9.21 6.41 2.54
CA ILE A 141 -9.11 7.09 1.25
C ILE A 141 -9.80 6.29 0.14
N PHE A 142 -9.55 4.99 0.04
CA PHE A 142 -10.19 4.14 -0.97
C PHE A 142 -11.71 4.12 -0.81
N ARG A 143 -12.21 3.99 0.43
CA ARG A 143 -13.65 4.07 0.73
C ARG A 143 -14.24 5.42 0.33
N ARG A 144 -13.53 6.52 0.64
CA ARG A 144 -13.99 7.86 0.24
C ARG A 144 -13.99 8.06 -1.26
N ALA A 145 -13.10 7.39 -2.00
CA ALA A 145 -13.10 7.36 -3.46
C ALA A 145 -14.20 6.46 -4.06
N GLY A 146 -14.98 5.75 -3.23
CA GLY A 146 -16.04 4.84 -3.66
C GLY A 146 -15.57 3.42 -3.93
N TRP A 147 -14.38 3.04 -3.46
CA TRP A 147 -13.83 1.70 -3.64
C TRP A 147 -13.70 0.98 -2.29
N SER A 148 -14.63 0.06 -2.02
CA SER A 148 -14.54 -0.82 -0.85
C SER A 148 -13.44 -1.85 -1.05
N VAL A 149 -12.49 -1.89 -0.11
CA VAL A 149 -11.35 -2.79 -0.15
C VAL A 149 -11.24 -3.62 1.13
N LEU A 150 -10.79 -4.86 0.99
CA LEU A 150 -10.40 -5.72 2.10
C LEU A 150 -8.92 -5.44 2.41
N ALA A 151 -8.65 -4.97 3.62
CA ALA A 151 -7.30 -4.65 4.06
C ALA A 151 -6.44 -5.91 4.17
N TYR A 152 -5.25 -5.88 3.58
CA TYR A 152 -4.22 -6.91 3.74
C TYR A 152 -2.92 -6.23 4.19
N PRO A 153 -2.79 -5.95 5.51
CA PRO A 153 -1.62 -5.28 6.06
C PRO A 153 -0.39 -6.18 6.03
N VAL A 154 0.75 -5.59 5.67
CA VAL A 154 2.07 -6.23 5.67
C VAL A 154 3.10 -5.27 6.26
N ASP A 155 4.38 -5.61 6.26
CA ASP A 155 5.46 -4.70 6.66
C ASP A 155 5.21 -4.11 8.06
N TYR A 156 5.00 -4.99 9.05
CA TYR A 156 4.88 -4.61 10.44
C TYR A 156 6.24 -4.19 11.02
N ARG A 157 6.27 -3.08 11.75
CA ARG A 157 7.47 -2.51 12.39
C ARG A 157 7.47 -2.68 13.90
N SER A 158 6.36 -3.07 14.50
CA SER A 158 6.23 -3.34 15.93
C SER A 158 5.88 -4.78 16.18
N THR A 159 6.37 -5.33 17.29
CA THR A 159 5.98 -6.64 17.78
C THR A 159 4.72 -6.54 18.64
N SER A 160 3.96 -7.64 18.74
CA SER A 160 2.76 -7.71 19.60
C SER A 160 3.08 -7.52 21.08
N GLU A 161 4.31 -7.81 21.50
CA GLU A 161 4.79 -7.59 22.86
C GLU A 161 5.64 -6.32 22.97
N LEU A 162 5.55 -5.62 24.09
CA LEU A 162 6.42 -4.49 24.41
C LEU A 162 7.83 -5.02 24.70
N THR A 163 8.68 -5.06 23.71
CA THR A 163 10.11 -5.33 23.89
C THR A 163 10.86 -4.03 24.01
N TRP A 164 11.57 -3.87 25.14
CA TRP A 164 12.50 -2.76 25.27
C TRP A 164 13.76 -3.07 24.43
N SER A 165 14.00 -2.29 23.40
CA SER A 165 15.23 -2.36 22.60
C SER A 165 16.04 -1.07 22.81
N PRO A 166 17.33 -1.16 23.09
CA PRO A 166 18.20 0.01 23.16
C PRO A 166 18.53 0.60 21.78
N ASP A 167 17.95 0.09 20.69
CA ASP A 167 18.17 0.60 19.34
C ASP A 167 17.41 1.92 19.13
N LEU A 168 18.14 3.02 19.38
CA LEU A 168 17.62 4.38 19.26
C LEU A 168 17.23 4.72 17.82
N LEU A 169 17.96 4.21 16.80
CA LEU A 169 17.71 4.54 15.41
C LEU A 169 16.40 3.94 14.94
N SER A 170 16.18 2.66 15.20
CA SER A 170 14.89 2.00 14.90
C SER A 170 13.72 2.67 15.63
N GLY A 171 13.95 3.14 16.85
CA GLY A 171 12.94 3.90 17.61
C GLY A 171 12.58 5.24 16.97
N LEU A 172 13.57 5.96 16.44
CA LEU A 172 13.35 7.23 15.75
C LEU A 172 12.64 7.03 14.39
N ASP A 173 13.01 6.00 13.65
CA ASP A 173 12.37 5.67 12.38
C ASP A 173 10.88 5.32 12.59
N ALA A 174 10.58 4.48 13.58
CA ALA A 174 9.20 4.13 13.94
C ALA A 174 8.39 5.35 14.43
N LEU A 175 9.04 6.27 15.17
CA LEU A 175 8.40 7.52 15.60
C LEU A 175 8.08 8.41 14.39
N ASN A 176 9.05 8.60 13.49
CA ASN A 176 8.88 9.41 12.28
C ASN A 176 7.74 8.87 11.38
N GLU A 177 7.75 7.56 11.14
CA GLU A 177 6.69 6.91 10.37
C GLU A 177 5.32 7.08 11.04
N GLY A 178 5.22 6.80 12.34
CA GLY A 178 3.98 6.99 13.09
C GLY A 178 3.45 8.43 13.02
N VAL A 179 4.32 9.42 13.26
CA VAL A 179 3.92 10.84 13.18
C VAL A 179 3.43 11.22 11.78
N ARG A 180 4.11 10.77 10.73
CA ARG A 180 3.68 11.00 9.34
C ARG A 180 2.29 10.42 9.06
N GLU A 181 2.00 9.21 9.53
CA GLU A 181 0.69 8.58 9.32
C GLU A 181 -0.42 9.29 10.12
N TRP A 182 -0.17 9.69 11.37
CA TRP A 182 -1.15 10.46 12.15
C TRP A 182 -1.45 11.82 11.54
N ILE A 183 -0.42 12.55 11.09
CA ILE A 183 -0.60 13.81 10.35
C ILE A 183 -1.36 13.55 9.04
N GLY A 184 -1.00 12.49 8.33
CA GLY A 184 -1.68 12.08 7.10
C GLY A 184 -3.18 11.82 7.33
N LEU A 185 -3.55 11.02 8.33
CA LEU A 185 -4.94 10.75 8.70
C LEU A 185 -5.72 12.05 8.94
N ALA A 186 -5.16 12.95 9.77
CA ALA A 186 -5.80 14.24 10.06
C ALA A 186 -5.93 15.10 8.80
N THR A 187 -4.87 15.21 8.00
CA THR A 187 -4.85 16.03 6.78
C THR A 187 -5.87 15.53 5.76
N TYR A 188 -5.90 14.23 5.45
CA TYR A 188 -6.84 13.68 4.49
C TYR A 188 -8.29 13.79 4.96
N ARG A 189 -8.53 13.69 6.28
CA ARG A 189 -9.86 13.91 6.84
C ARG A 189 -10.32 15.37 6.72
N LEU A 190 -9.44 16.31 7.01
CA LEU A 190 -9.73 17.75 6.87
C LEU A 190 -9.97 18.15 5.42
N MET A 191 -9.30 17.50 4.47
CA MET A 191 -9.48 17.71 3.02
C MET A 191 -10.68 16.97 2.44
N ASP A 192 -11.49 16.31 3.28
CA ASP A 192 -12.62 15.45 2.87
C ASP A 192 -12.23 14.32 1.89
N ARG A 193 -11.00 13.79 2.06
CA ARG A 193 -10.43 12.70 1.26
C ARG A 193 -10.33 11.37 2.02
N SER A 194 -10.86 11.29 3.23
CA SER A 194 -10.99 10.07 4.03
C SER A 194 -12.40 9.97 4.62
N ASP A 195 -12.93 8.77 4.76
CA ASP A 195 -14.26 8.51 5.30
C ASP A 195 -14.36 8.81 6.80
N SER A 196 -13.26 8.67 7.55
CA SER A 196 -13.23 8.89 9.00
C SER A 196 -11.85 9.36 9.49
N TRP A 197 -11.77 9.84 10.76
CA TRP A 197 -10.53 10.26 11.41
C TRP A 197 -9.56 9.09 11.65
N LEU A 198 -10.08 7.93 12.00
CA LEU A 198 -9.32 6.70 12.19
C LEU A 198 -10.15 5.52 11.62
N PRO A 199 -10.02 5.25 10.32
CA PRO A 199 -10.71 4.15 9.66
C PRO A 199 -10.52 2.82 10.38
N ALA A 200 -11.55 1.97 10.35
CA ALA A 200 -11.57 0.66 10.97
C ALA A 200 -12.10 -0.39 10.00
N PRO A 201 -11.87 -1.68 10.24
CA PRO A 201 -12.56 -2.74 9.52
C PRO A 201 -14.08 -2.53 9.58
N VAL A 202 -14.76 -2.87 8.49
CA VAL A 202 -16.23 -2.97 8.53
C VAL A 202 -16.55 -4.25 9.31
N PRO A 203 -17.47 -4.22 10.29
CA PRO A 203 -17.91 -5.45 10.93
C PRO A 203 -18.42 -6.42 9.86
N THR A 204 -17.88 -7.62 9.84
CA THR A 204 -18.47 -8.73 9.08
C THR A 204 -19.53 -9.36 9.96
N ASP A 205 -20.79 -9.19 9.56
CA ASP A 205 -21.91 -9.93 10.18
C ASP A 205 -21.76 -11.44 10.02
#